data_f910adca5938982666a78a89de28d224
#
_entry.id   f910adca5938982666a78a89de28d224
#
_cell.length_a   1.000
_cell.length_b   1.000
_cell.length_c   1.000
_cell.angle_alpha   90.00
_cell.angle_beta   90.00
_cell.angle_gamma   90.00
#
_symmetry.space_group_name_H-M   'P 1'
#
loop_
_entity.id
_entity.type
_entity.pdbx_description
1 polymer ?
#
loop_
_entity_poly.entity_id
_entity_poly.type
_entity_poly.pdbx_seq_one_letter_code
_entity_poly.pdbx_strand_id
1 'polypeptide(L)'
;MSTNAGVLLNGGENEEFKTFVTLYYKALNGCGIPQMYWRSLHHKITNQIYDAGKVFGIMQLQVNEDDWNKVGCVEKEKTGMVVSSKVIVTRKSGLQTSQPTSVFLVDHAWTYRVGHARQQLEEIPGLLQRMESLMRLEKDPAADSVQRVMDRMWLYNQTYQLSQGSAEEKVPVWYIMDEFGSQVQHSDQPSCGMAPFFYAQEQVAYTVLWPVIDLQEGDEVTRDFAYGESNPLIRQCRLLPWIPADLEELCGRTPEPPDSYYEAVLQENKELLPVEIQPSTLPRDKILKVYSEMSQVTNNLTHTSFQLTDNEEEADIIWSYNHIKDYRMLSEARPHVMLNQFPCENLITVKDCLAALARRLKSGSDVIPETFNLQTELPQFIRHYQLRHQRAHDNHWICKPWNLARGMDIHITNNLNYIIRQRESTPKVVCKYLEDPVLFSREDIGLVKFDIRYMLLLRSVKPLRLYAYNVFWLRFANRPFSLERFDDYQKHFTVMNYTEGVELKQIHQEVDGITSLLLRCRPLWMEHAGAPFEIRQSRVQAGEGTPCT
;
A
#
# COMPACT_ATOMS: atom_id res chain seq x y z
N MET A 1 -7.05 8.45 -31.66
CA MET A 1 -6.95 7.39 -32.66
C MET A 1 -8.13 6.46 -32.45
N SER A 2 -9.13 6.63 -33.29
CA SER A 2 -10.33 5.79 -33.34
C SER A 2 -10.03 4.63 -34.28
N THR A 3 -9.82 3.44 -33.75
CA THR A 3 -9.77 2.24 -34.57
C THR A 3 -10.28 1.02 -33.80
N ASN A 4 -11.35 0.45 -34.36
CA ASN A 4 -11.76 -0.94 -34.24
C ASN A 4 -12.38 -1.47 -32.93
N ALA A 5 -13.51 -0.86 -32.49
CA ALA A 5 -14.55 -1.58 -31.77
C ALA A 5 -15.64 -2.17 -32.72
N GLY A 6 -15.34 -2.27 -34.01
CA GLY A 6 -16.37 -2.50 -35.04
C GLY A 6 -16.34 -3.82 -35.79
N VAL A 7 -15.71 -4.88 -35.25
CA VAL A 7 -15.73 -6.18 -35.94
C VAL A 7 -16.06 -7.28 -34.93
N LEU A 8 -17.25 -7.84 -35.07
CA LEU A 8 -17.84 -9.10 -34.63
C LEU A 8 -19.15 -8.99 -33.86
N LEU A 9 -20.08 -8.18 -34.36
CA LEU A 9 -21.46 -8.20 -33.90
C LEU A 9 -22.38 -8.55 -35.09
N ASN A 10 -22.50 -9.83 -35.40
CA ASN A 10 -23.48 -10.32 -36.38
C ASN A 10 -24.69 -10.94 -35.65
N GLY A 11 -25.86 -10.33 -35.86
CA GLY A 11 -27.17 -10.95 -35.76
C GLY A 11 -27.67 -11.39 -34.37
N GLY A 12 -28.54 -10.61 -33.74
CA GLY A 12 -29.38 -11.09 -32.62
C GLY A 12 -28.73 -11.05 -31.22
N GLU A 13 -27.77 -10.17 -31.01
CA GLU A 13 -27.20 -10.00 -29.66
C GLU A 13 -28.18 -9.32 -28.72
N ASN A 14 -28.35 -9.94 -27.53
CA ASN A 14 -29.14 -9.38 -26.45
C ASN A 14 -28.51 -8.03 -26.01
N GLU A 15 -29.33 -6.98 -25.90
CA GLU A 15 -28.89 -5.64 -25.44
C GLU A 15 -28.19 -5.68 -24.09
N GLU A 16 -28.57 -6.60 -23.21
CA GLU A 16 -27.92 -6.82 -21.89
C GLU A 16 -26.45 -7.23 -22.04
N PHE A 17 -26.14 -8.15 -22.97
CA PHE A 17 -24.77 -8.56 -23.21
C PHE A 17 -23.93 -7.43 -23.85
N LYS A 18 -24.51 -6.62 -24.74
CA LYS A 18 -23.83 -5.45 -25.30
C LYS A 18 -23.50 -4.44 -24.20
N THR A 19 -24.45 -4.19 -23.32
CA THR A 19 -24.26 -3.32 -22.14
C THR A 19 -23.16 -3.85 -21.24
N PHE A 20 -23.17 -5.17 -20.93
CA PHE A 20 -22.11 -5.81 -20.16
C PHE A 20 -20.73 -5.62 -20.80
N VAL A 21 -20.59 -5.91 -22.10
CA VAL A 21 -19.30 -5.73 -22.80
C VAL A 21 -18.87 -4.26 -22.76
N THR A 22 -19.76 -3.32 -22.97
CA THR A 22 -19.45 -1.89 -22.94
C THR A 22 -18.93 -1.43 -21.59
N LEU A 23 -19.59 -1.85 -20.52
CA LEU A 23 -19.22 -1.48 -19.14
C LEU A 23 -17.92 -2.14 -18.68
N TYR A 24 -17.70 -3.40 -19.04
CA TYR A 24 -16.62 -4.21 -18.49
C TYR A 24 -15.47 -4.49 -19.45
N TYR A 25 -15.49 -3.93 -20.65
CA TYR A 25 -14.45 -4.15 -21.70
C TYR A 25 -13.02 -4.03 -21.17
N LYS A 26 -12.75 -2.94 -20.43
CA LYS A 26 -11.41 -2.70 -19.86
C LYS A 26 -11.03 -3.72 -18.79
N ALA A 27 -11.98 -4.08 -17.93
CA ALA A 27 -11.78 -5.07 -16.87
C ALA A 27 -11.53 -6.47 -17.47
N LEU A 28 -12.37 -6.92 -18.41
CA LEU A 28 -12.25 -8.23 -19.07
C LEU A 28 -10.90 -8.38 -19.78
N ASN A 29 -10.46 -7.36 -20.51
CA ASN A 29 -9.15 -7.38 -21.15
C ASN A 29 -8.00 -7.27 -20.14
N GLY A 30 -8.14 -6.44 -19.13
CA GLY A 30 -7.15 -6.30 -18.06
C GLY A 30 -6.94 -7.59 -17.26
N CYS A 31 -8.00 -8.38 -17.08
CA CYS A 31 -7.95 -9.71 -16.48
C CYS A 31 -7.39 -10.80 -17.43
N GLY A 32 -7.23 -10.49 -18.71
CA GLY A 32 -6.77 -11.46 -19.73
C GLY A 32 -7.80 -12.54 -20.08
N ILE A 33 -9.09 -12.32 -19.80
CA ILE A 33 -10.15 -13.28 -20.12
C ILE A 33 -10.42 -13.27 -21.63
N PRO A 34 -10.23 -14.39 -22.35
CA PRO A 34 -10.45 -14.46 -23.78
C PRO A 34 -11.88 -14.08 -24.18
N GLN A 35 -12.01 -13.29 -25.24
CA GLN A 35 -13.29 -12.74 -25.70
C GLN A 35 -14.36 -13.80 -25.97
N MET A 36 -13.94 -14.98 -26.44
CA MET A 36 -14.85 -16.09 -26.70
C MET A 36 -15.63 -16.57 -25.47
N TYR A 37 -15.10 -16.35 -24.27
CA TYR A 37 -15.76 -16.74 -23.02
C TYR A 37 -16.72 -15.69 -22.47
N TRP A 38 -16.69 -14.44 -22.95
CA TRP A 38 -17.42 -13.32 -22.32
C TRP A 38 -18.94 -13.52 -22.28
N ARG A 39 -19.51 -14.13 -23.33
CA ARG A 39 -20.96 -14.41 -23.36
C ARG A 39 -21.36 -15.44 -22.30
N SER A 40 -20.60 -16.52 -22.21
CA SER A 40 -20.85 -17.55 -21.19
C SER A 40 -20.56 -17.03 -19.78
N LEU A 41 -19.54 -16.20 -19.62
CA LEU A 41 -19.25 -15.53 -18.37
C LEU A 41 -20.39 -14.62 -17.93
N HIS A 42 -20.89 -13.75 -18.82
CA HIS A 42 -22.07 -12.90 -18.54
C HIS A 42 -23.26 -13.75 -18.11
N HIS A 43 -23.59 -14.81 -18.86
CA HIS A 43 -24.68 -15.71 -18.51
C HIS A 43 -24.50 -16.35 -17.12
N LYS A 44 -23.28 -16.81 -16.79
CA LYS A 44 -23.00 -17.44 -15.48
C LYS A 44 -23.06 -16.43 -14.34
N ILE A 45 -22.56 -15.23 -14.52
CA ILE A 45 -22.63 -14.16 -13.50
C ILE A 45 -24.10 -13.80 -13.24
N THR A 46 -24.86 -13.47 -14.28
CA THR A 46 -26.26 -13.04 -14.16
C THR A 46 -27.15 -14.10 -13.50
N ASN A 47 -26.86 -15.39 -13.73
CA ASN A 47 -27.65 -16.49 -13.18
C ASN A 47 -26.95 -17.16 -11.97
N GLN A 48 -25.84 -16.64 -11.47
CA GLN A 48 -25.07 -17.16 -10.33
C GLN A 48 -24.74 -18.66 -10.47
N ILE A 49 -24.22 -19.06 -11.66
CA ILE A 49 -23.95 -20.46 -11.98
C ILE A 49 -22.55 -20.85 -11.55
N TYR A 50 -22.44 -21.59 -10.48
CA TYR A 50 -21.20 -22.18 -9.96
C TYR A 50 -21.13 -23.66 -10.35
N ASP A 51 -20.64 -23.96 -11.54
CA ASP A 51 -20.63 -25.33 -12.09
C ASP A 51 -19.23 -25.98 -12.13
N ALA A 52 -18.24 -25.36 -11.49
CA ALA A 52 -16.88 -25.89 -11.39
C ALA A 52 -16.85 -27.33 -10.83
N GLY A 53 -17.64 -27.62 -9.80
CA GLY A 53 -17.73 -28.96 -9.21
C GLY A 53 -18.28 -30.08 -10.13
N LYS A 54 -18.85 -29.70 -11.30
CA LYS A 54 -19.26 -30.69 -12.33
C LYS A 54 -18.11 -31.08 -13.27
N VAL A 55 -17.00 -30.39 -13.19
CA VAL A 55 -15.87 -30.52 -14.12
C VAL A 55 -14.59 -30.88 -13.41
N PHE A 56 -14.44 -30.41 -12.19
CA PHE A 56 -13.23 -30.55 -11.40
C PHE A 56 -13.46 -31.31 -10.11
N GLY A 57 -12.41 -31.96 -9.61
CA GLY A 57 -12.39 -32.63 -8.32
C GLY A 57 -11.10 -32.33 -7.57
N ILE A 58 -11.14 -32.41 -6.26
CA ILE A 58 -9.95 -32.29 -5.40
C ILE A 58 -9.44 -33.68 -5.08
N MET A 59 -8.21 -33.97 -5.49
CA MET A 59 -7.51 -35.23 -5.17
C MET A 59 -6.53 -34.98 -4.03
N GLN A 60 -6.62 -35.80 -2.99
CA GLN A 60 -5.63 -35.84 -1.91
C GLN A 60 -4.57 -36.88 -2.22
N LEU A 61 -3.32 -36.48 -2.13
CA LEU A 61 -2.15 -37.33 -2.33
C LEU A 61 -1.41 -37.49 -1.01
N GLN A 62 -1.11 -38.75 -0.66
CA GLN A 62 -0.17 -39.05 0.42
C GLN A 62 1.22 -39.10 -0.20
N VAL A 63 2.16 -38.27 0.26
CA VAL A 63 3.50 -38.14 -0.28
C VAL A 63 4.49 -38.68 0.73
N ASN A 64 5.38 -39.56 0.29
CA ASN A 64 6.49 -40.07 1.12
C ASN A 64 7.55 -38.99 1.33
N GLU A 65 8.30 -39.06 2.44
CA GLU A 65 9.31 -38.04 2.78
C GLU A 65 10.40 -37.83 1.71
N ASP A 66 10.72 -38.85 0.92
CA ASP A 66 11.73 -38.78 -0.15
C ASP A 66 11.33 -37.94 -1.35
N ASP A 67 10.04 -37.71 -1.55
CA ASP A 67 9.50 -36.89 -2.67
C ASP A 67 9.15 -35.45 -2.27
N TRP A 68 9.47 -35.04 -1.06
CA TRP A 68 9.12 -33.76 -0.49
C TRP A 68 9.57 -32.54 -1.34
N ASN A 69 10.77 -32.60 -1.88
CA ASN A 69 11.34 -31.50 -2.67
C ASN A 69 10.65 -31.28 -4.03
N LYS A 70 9.73 -32.16 -4.42
CA LYS A 70 9.03 -32.11 -5.72
C LYS A 70 7.59 -31.58 -5.63
N VAL A 71 7.07 -31.45 -4.39
CA VAL A 71 5.65 -31.09 -4.18
C VAL A 71 5.58 -29.79 -3.41
N GLY A 72 5.17 -28.71 -4.09
CA GLY A 72 4.94 -27.40 -3.47
C GLY A 72 3.84 -27.47 -2.40
N CYS A 73 3.98 -26.67 -1.33
CA CYS A 73 3.03 -26.55 -0.21
C CYS A 73 2.59 -27.86 0.42
N VAL A 74 3.48 -28.45 1.20
CA VAL A 74 3.25 -29.72 1.87
C VAL A 74 3.26 -29.56 3.39
N GLU A 75 2.26 -30.08 4.09
CA GLU A 75 2.17 -30.07 5.55
C GLU A 75 2.50 -31.46 6.13
N LYS A 76 3.30 -31.47 7.21
CA LYS A 76 3.51 -32.69 8.01
C LYS A 76 2.35 -32.88 8.97
N GLU A 77 1.61 -33.98 8.82
CA GLU A 77 0.73 -34.46 9.89
C GLU A 77 1.55 -35.08 11.02
N LYS A 78 0.97 -35.12 12.23
CA LYS A 78 1.58 -35.82 13.41
C LYS A 78 1.94 -37.28 13.15
N THR A 79 1.39 -37.86 12.11
CA THR A 79 1.65 -39.24 11.65
C THR A 79 2.93 -39.38 10.81
N GLY A 80 3.65 -38.27 10.52
CA GLY A 80 4.80 -38.28 9.62
C GLY A 80 4.44 -38.37 8.13
N MET A 81 3.13 -38.38 7.80
CA MET A 81 2.66 -38.41 6.42
C MET A 81 2.39 -36.99 5.95
N VAL A 82 2.76 -36.73 4.72
CA VAL A 82 2.58 -35.46 4.06
C VAL A 82 1.39 -35.56 3.13
N VAL A 83 0.40 -34.68 3.31
CA VAL A 83 -0.81 -34.64 2.44
C VAL A 83 -0.72 -33.43 1.52
N SER A 84 -0.68 -33.67 0.23
CA SER A 84 -0.80 -32.65 -0.81
C SER A 84 -2.16 -32.78 -1.47
N SER A 85 -2.74 -31.65 -1.91
CA SER A 85 -3.97 -31.66 -2.70
C SER A 85 -3.70 -31.11 -4.08
N LYS A 86 -4.33 -31.72 -5.06
CA LYS A 86 -4.37 -31.30 -6.45
C LYS A 86 -5.81 -31.15 -6.92
N VAL A 87 -6.05 -30.17 -7.74
CA VAL A 87 -7.30 -30.06 -8.49
C VAL A 87 -7.10 -30.74 -9.84
N ILE A 88 -8.01 -31.63 -10.21
CA ILE A 88 -7.94 -32.38 -11.46
C ILE A 88 -9.24 -32.22 -12.24
N VAL A 89 -9.19 -32.39 -13.56
CA VAL A 89 -10.35 -32.49 -14.42
C VAL A 89 -11.00 -33.87 -14.22
N THR A 90 -12.30 -33.90 -13.88
CA THR A 90 -13.09 -35.12 -13.70
C THR A 90 -14.07 -35.36 -14.83
N ARG A 91 -14.29 -34.36 -15.70
CA ARG A 91 -15.15 -34.49 -16.86
C ARG A 91 -14.53 -35.42 -17.91
N LYS A 92 -15.25 -36.50 -18.31
CA LYS A 92 -14.74 -37.47 -19.31
C LYS A 92 -14.39 -36.86 -20.66
N SER A 93 -15.11 -35.84 -21.10
CA SER A 93 -14.80 -35.11 -22.35
C SER A 93 -13.64 -34.13 -22.24
N GLY A 94 -13.03 -34.03 -21.05
CA GLY A 94 -12.01 -33.04 -20.78
C GLY A 94 -12.50 -31.60 -20.81
N LEU A 95 -11.61 -30.68 -21.03
CA LEU A 95 -11.86 -29.24 -21.09
C LEU A 95 -11.13 -28.68 -22.32
N GLN A 96 -11.89 -28.10 -23.24
CA GLN A 96 -11.35 -27.58 -24.51
C GLN A 96 -11.29 -26.06 -24.47
N THR A 97 -10.16 -25.49 -24.86
CA THR A 97 -9.96 -24.03 -24.97
C THR A 97 -10.87 -23.40 -26.02
N SER A 98 -11.22 -24.15 -27.06
CA SER A 98 -12.10 -23.71 -28.15
C SER A 98 -13.58 -23.69 -27.78
N GLN A 99 -13.96 -24.24 -26.62
CA GLN A 99 -15.36 -24.32 -26.19
C GLN A 99 -15.78 -23.09 -25.38
N PRO A 100 -16.70 -22.23 -25.87
CA PRO A 100 -17.10 -20.98 -25.20
C PRO A 100 -17.65 -21.14 -23.78
N THR A 101 -18.11 -22.34 -23.41
CA THR A 101 -18.63 -22.64 -22.06
C THR A 101 -17.56 -23.04 -21.05
N SER A 102 -16.29 -23.16 -21.50
CA SER A 102 -15.15 -23.53 -20.63
C SER A 102 -14.64 -22.34 -19.80
N VAL A 103 -15.53 -21.64 -19.13
CA VAL A 103 -15.24 -20.56 -18.18
C VAL A 103 -16.05 -20.79 -16.91
N PHE A 104 -15.44 -20.65 -15.74
CA PHE A 104 -16.04 -21.01 -14.46
C PHE A 104 -15.93 -19.87 -13.46
N LEU A 105 -16.98 -19.73 -12.62
CA LEU A 105 -16.97 -18.87 -11.46
C LEU A 105 -16.45 -19.66 -10.27
N VAL A 106 -15.51 -19.07 -9.55
CA VAL A 106 -15.00 -19.54 -8.25
C VAL A 106 -15.44 -18.54 -7.21
N ASP A 107 -16.08 -19.04 -6.15
CA ASP A 107 -16.61 -18.21 -5.08
C ASP A 107 -15.52 -17.78 -4.11
N HIS A 108 -15.80 -16.76 -3.29
CA HIS A 108 -14.93 -16.28 -2.24
C HIS A 108 -15.44 -16.77 -0.88
N ALA A 109 -14.67 -17.64 -0.23
CA ALA A 109 -14.99 -18.12 1.11
C ALA A 109 -14.94 -17.00 2.16
N TRP A 110 -14.10 -16.01 1.95
CA TRP A 110 -13.97 -14.85 2.80
C TRP A 110 -13.44 -13.64 2.02
N THR A 111 -14.11 -12.49 2.17
CA THR A 111 -13.69 -11.21 1.57
C THR A 111 -13.59 -10.16 2.67
N TYR A 112 -12.48 -9.43 2.72
CA TYR A 112 -12.20 -8.53 3.84
C TYR A 112 -11.23 -7.41 3.48
N ARG A 113 -11.18 -6.40 4.33
CA ARG A 113 -10.08 -5.44 4.40
C ARG A 113 -9.22 -5.78 5.62
N VAL A 114 -7.90 -5.69 5.48
CA VAL A 114 -6.95 -6.19 6.50
C VAL A 114 -7.24 -5.66 7.90
N GLY A 115 -7.60 -4.37 8.02
CA GLY A 115 -7.93 -3.76 9.30
C GLY A 115 -9.15 -4.35 10.02
N HIS A 116 -10.00 -5.11 9.31
CA HIS A 116 -11.21 -5.74 9.88
C HIS A 116 -11.08 -7.28 9.96
N ALA A 117 -9.97 -7.85 9.50
CA ALA A 117 -9.84 -9.30 9.38
C ALA A 117 -10.03 -10.03 10.70
N ARG A 118 -9.34 -9.59 11.76
CA ARG A 118 -9.45 -10.18 13.09
C ARG A 118 -10.86 -10.10 13.64
N GLN A 119 -11.47 -8.92 13.59
CA GLN A 119 -12.83 -8.70 14.08
C GLN A 119 -13.81 -9.64 13.37
N GLN A 120 -13.70 -9.80 12.05
CA GLN A 120 -14.56 -10.71 11.29
C GLN A 120 -14.36 -12.17 11.71
N LEU A 121 -13.12 -12.61 11.95
CA LEU A 121 -12.83 -13.97 12.44
C LEU A 121 -13.41 -14.23 13.84
N GLU A 122 -13.43 -13.20 14.69
CA GLU A 122 -13.98 -13.27 16.05
C GLU A 122 -15.52 -13.21 16.06
N GLU A 123 -16.13 -12.41 15.18
CA GLU A 123 -17.56 -12.07 15.27
C GLU A 123 -18.45 -12.84 14.29
N ILE A 124 -17.95 -13.25 13.10
CA ILE A 124 -18.77 -13.94 12.11
C ILE A 124 -18.89 -15.42 12.44
N PRO A 125 -20.10 -15.92 12.75
CA PRO A 125 -20.28 -17.32 13.13
C PRO A 125 -19.79 -18.30 12.06
N GLY A 126 -18.94 -19.24 12.45
CA GLY A 126 -18.44 -20.30 11.57
C GLY A 126 -17.28 -19.89 10.65
N LEU A 127 -16.95 -18.59 10.53
CA LEU A 127 -15.89 -18.14 9.65
C LEU A 127 -14.52 -18.68 10.09
N LEU A 128 -14.19 -18.54 11.37
CA LEU A 128 -12.91 -19.04 11.91
C LEU A 128 -12.75 -20.54 11.63
N GLN A 129 -13.76 -21.35 11.94
CA GLN A 129 -13.73 -22.81 11.72
C GLN A 129 -13.58 -23.17 10.24
N ARG A 130 -14.26 -22.42 9.34
CA ARG A 130 -14.13 -22.61 7.91
C ARG A 130 -12.69 -22.30 7.44
N MET A 131 -12.09 -21.21 7.93
CA MET A 131 -10.72 -20.84 7.58
C MET A 131 -9.70 -21.83 8.14
N GLU A 132 -9.86 -22.30 9.38
CA GLU A 132 -9.01 -23.36 9.95
C GLU A 132 -9.07 -24.63 9.09
N SER A 133 -10.26 -25.05 8.68
CA SER A 133 -10.46 -26.23 7.84
C SER A 133 -9.84 -26.05 6.44
N LEU A 134 -10.09 -24.92 5.79
CA LEU A 134 -9.57 -24.61 4.44
C LEU A 134 -8.03 -24.56 4.43
N MET A 135 -7.44 -23.99 5.48
CA MET A 135 -5.99 -23.85 5.65
C MET A 135 -5.34 -25.07 6.32
N ARG A 136 -6.13 -26.10 6.65
CA ARG A 136 -5.70 -27.34 7.32
C ARG A 136 -4.94 -27.10 8.62
N LEU A 137 -5.40 -26.14 9.41
CA LEU A 137 -4.82 -25.88 10.72
C LEU A 137 -5.27 -26.95 11.70
N GLU A 138 -4.30 -27.66 12.30
CA GLU A 138 -4.61 -28.61 13.36
C GLU A 138 -5.22 -27.89 14.57
N LYS A 139 -6.17 -28.54 15.25
CA LYS A 139 -6.74 -28.01 16.49
C LYS A 139 -5.68 -28.04 17.59
N ASP A 140 -5.30 -26.88 18.08
CA ASP A 140 -4.44 -26.71 19.24
C ASP A 140 -5.17 -25.85 20.28
N PRO A 141 -5.66 -26.48 21.38
CA PRO A 141 -6.38 -25.75 22.42
C PRO A 141 -5.55 -24.69 23.15
N ALA A 142 -4.23 -24.77 23.07
CA ALA A 142 -3.31 -23.84 23.74
C ALA A 142 -2.94 -22.63 22.87
N ALA A 143 -3.23 -22.67 21.57
CA ALA A 143 -2.85 -21.63 20.62
C ALA A 143 -4.02 -20.69 20.31
N ASP A 144 -3.73 -19.43 20.04
CA ASP A 144 -4.69 -18.46 19.52
C ASP A 144 -5.06 -18.81 18.06
N SER A 145 -6.23 -19.43 17.88
CA SER A 145 -6.74 -19.84 16.58
C SER A 145 -6.87 -18.68 15.59
N VAL A 146 -7.31 -17.51 16.05
CA VAL A 146 -7.44 -16.31 15.22
C VAL A 146 -6.07 -15.87 14.70
N GLN A 147 -5.07 -15.81 15.59
CA GLN A 147 -3.70 -15.45 15.20
C GLN A 147 -3.11 -16.45 14.21
N ARG A 148 -3.34 -17.75 14.39
CA ARG A 148 -2.87 -18.79 13.47
C ARG A 148 -3.46 -18.63 12.07
N VAL A 149 -4.75 -18.33 11.96
CA VAL A 149 -5.39 -18.01 10.67
C VAL A 149 -4.79 -16.73 10.08
N MET A 150 -4.63 -15.68 10.89
CA MET A 150 -4.03 -14.41 10.46
C MET A 150 -2.59 -14.58 9.93
N ASP A 151 -1.82 -15.49 10.50
CA ASP A 151 -0.44 -15.78 10.05
C ASP A 151 -0.41 -16.64 8.78
N ARG A 152 -1.35 -17.59 8.64
CA ARG A 152 -1.39 -18.56 7.54
C ARG A 152 -2.08 -18.04 6.28
N MET A 153 -3.05 -17.14 6.41
CA MET A 153 -3.92 -16.69 5.32
C MET A 153 -3.17 -16.10 4.13
N TRP A 154 -1.94 -15.61 4.33
CA TRP A 154 -1.13 -14.99 3.28
C TRP A 154 -0.69 -15.96 2.18
N LEU A 155 -0.78 -17.25 2.40
CA LEU A 155 -0.59 -18.30 1.38
C LEU A 155 -1.82 -18.44 0.46
N TYR A 156 -3.01 -18.04 0.93
CA TYR A 156 -4.29 -18.23 0.25
C TYR A 156 -4.87 -16.94 -0.32
N ASN A 157 -4.44 -15.82 0.21
CA ASN A 157 -4.97 -14.50 -0.14
C ASN A 157 -4.80 -14.15 -1.61
N GLN A 158 -5.83 -13.53 -2.16
CA GLN A 158 -5.83 -12.80 -3.42
C GLN A 158 -6.32 -11.38 -3.15
N THR A 159 -6.09 -10.47 -4.09
CA THR A 159 -6.51 -9.07 -3.91
C THR A 159 -7.00 -8.45 -5.21
N TYR A 160 -7.90 -7.49 -5.07
CA TYR A 160 -8.30 -6.58 -6.14
C TYR A 160 -8.52 -5.18 -5.59
N GLN A 161 -8.58 -4.20 -6.48
CA GLN A 161 -8.89 -2.82 -6.16
C GLN A 161 -10.03 -2.29 -7.01
N LEU A 162 -10.85 -1.43 -6.42
CA LEU A 162 -11.83 -0.66 -7.17
C LEU A 162 -11.13 0.51 -7.88
N SER A 163 -11.41 0.70 -9.16
CA SER A 163 -10.85 1.79 -9.96
C SER A 163 -11.53 3.13 -9.70
N GLN A 164 -12.74 3.11 -9.17
CA GLN A 164 -13.57 4.28 -8.90
C GLN A 164 -13.98 4.31 -7.42
N GLY A 165 -14.41 5.47 -6.94
CA GLY A 165 -14.82 5.67 -5.56
C GLY A 165 -13.87 6.58 -4.78
N SER A 166 -14.14 6.75 -3.48
CA SER A 166 -13.33 7.51 -2.52
C SER A 166 -11.95 6.85 -2.30
N ALA A 167 -11.05 7.54 -1.61
CA ALA A 167 -9.74 6.98 -1.26
C ALA A 167 -9.86 5.73 -0.38
N GLU A 168 -10.85 5.72 0.53
CA GLU A 168 -11.17 4.61 1.42
C GLU A 168 -11.73 3.41 0.65
N GLU A 169 -12.56 3.63 -0.36
CA GLU A 169 -13.11 2.57 -1.21
C GLU A 169 -12.06 1.92 -2.09
N LYS A 170 -11.03 2.69 -2.50
CA LYS A 170 -9.90 2.21 -3.30
C LYS A 170 -8.84 1.46 -2.50
N VAL A 171 -8.95 1.38 -1.17
CA VAL A 171 -8.07 0.51 -0.37
C VAL A 171 -8.25 -0.93 -0.84
N PRO A 172 -7.15 -1.71 -1.02
CA PRO A 172 -7.22 -3.08 -1.51
C PRO A 172 -8.20 -3.95 -0.73
N VAL A 173 -9.00 -4.70 -1.45
CA VAL A 173 -9.86 -5.75 -0.91
C VAL A 173 -9.12 -7.07 -1.06
N TRP A 174 -9.01 -7.81 0.05
CA TRP A 174 -8.39 -9.13 0.10
C TRP A 174 -9.48 -10.19 0.19
N TYR A 175 -9.21 -11.35 -0.40
CA TYR A 175 -10.15 -12.48 -0.33
C TYR A 175 -9.42 -13.81 -0.38
N ILE A 176 -10.09 -14.82 0.15
CA ILE A 176 -9.71 -16.21 0.07
C ILE A 176 -10.78 -16.91 -0.75
N MET A 177 -10.37 -17.62 -1.79
CA MET A 177 -11.27 -18.39 -2.62
C MET A 177 -11.88 -19.55 -1.81
N ASP A 178 -12.95 -20.14 -2.34
CA ASP A 178 -13.55 -21.35 -1.79
C ASP A 178 -12.55 -22.53 -1.73
N GLU A 179 -13.01 -23.64 -1.22
CA GLU A 179 -12.22 -24.85 -1.04
C GLU A 179 -11.64 -25.38 -2.34
N PHE A 180 -12.33 -25.16 -3.48
CA PHE A 180 -11.83 -25.52 -4.80
C PHE A 180 -10.73 -24.57 -5.26
N GLY A 181 -11.02 -23.28 -5.34
CA GLY A 181 -10.08 -22.27 -5.86
C GLY A 181 -8.80 -22.19 -5.04
N SER A 182 -8.90 -22.38 -3.72
CA SER A 182 -7.77 -22.36 -2.80
C SER A 182 -6.82 -23.57 -2.93
N GLN A 183 -7.25 -24.67 -3.59
CA GLN A 183 -6.42 -25.86 -3.82
C GLN A 183 -5.77 -25.90 -5.20
N VAL A 184 -6.05 -24.94 -6.10
CA VAL A 184 -5.36 -24.82 -7.39
C VAL A 184 -3.91 -24.41 -7.16
N GLN A 185 -2.98 -25.30 -7.56
CA GLN A 185 -1.55 -25.14 -7.31
C GLN A 185 -0.85 -24.27 -8.36
N HIS A 186 0.38 -23.85 -8.04
CA HIS A 186 1.23 -23.08 -8.95
C HIS A 186 1.86 -23.97 -10.02
N SER A 187 1.99 -23.41 -11.23
CA SER A 187 2.87 -23.93 -12.28
C SER A 187 3.45 -22.76 -13.07
N ASP A 188 4.73 -22.89 -13.49
CA ASP A 188 5.36 -21.97 -14.46
C ASP A 188 4.79 -22.17 -15.88
N GLN A 189 4.14 -23.32 -16.12
CA GLN A 189 3.38 -23.60 -17.33
C GLN A 189 1.94 -23.91 -16.93
N PRO A 190 1.14 -22.88 -16.58
CA PRO A 190 -0.18 -23.07 -16.04
C PRO A 190 -1.14 -23.67 -17.06
N SER A 191 -2.01 -24.58 -16.61
CA SER A 191 -3.07 -25.15 -17.44
C SER A 191 -4.29 -24.23 -17.55
N CYS A 192 -4.46 -23.32 -16.57
CA CYS A 192 -5.59 -22.40 -16.49
C CYS A 192 -5.16 -20.97 -16.17
N GLY A 193 -5.92 -20.00 -16.68
CA GLY A 193 -5.92 -18.62 -16.24
C GLY A 193 -6.92 -18.42 -15.11
N MET A 194 -6.57 -17.59 -14.15
CA MET A 194 -7.46 -17.14 -13.07
C MET A 194 -7.29 -15.66 -12.81
N ALA A 195 -8.41 -14.93 -12.69
CA ALA A 195 -8.36 -13.50 -12.37
C ALA A 195 -9.59 -13.06 -11.57
N PRO A 196 -9.46 -12.08 -10.66
CA PRO A 196 -10.60 -11.46 -10.01
C PRO A 196 -11.39 -10.61 -11.01
N PHE A 197 -12.71 -10.68 -10.91
CA PHE A 197 -13.63 -9.88 -11.72
C PHE A 197 -14.71 -9.27 -10.81
N PHE A 198 -14.75 -7.95 -10.73
CA PHE A 198 -15.72 -7.21 -9.95
C PHE A 198 -16.93 -6.85 -10.81
N TYR A 199 -18.09 -7.38 -10.44
CA TYR A 199 -19.37 -7.09 -11.09
C TYR A 199 -20.08 -5.96 -10.35
N ALA A 200 -19.91 -4.74 -10.86
CA ALA A 200 -20.34 -3.52 -10.18
C ALA A 200 -21.85 -3.40 -10.01
N GLN A 201 -22.65 -4.01 -10.89
CA GLN A 201 -24.12 -3.97 -10.80
C GLN A 201 -24.65 -4.62 -9.53
N GLU A 202 -24.01 -5.70 -9.08
CA GLU A 202 -24.39 -6.43 -7.86
C GLU A 202 -23.41 -6.18 -6.70
N GLN A 203 -22.36 -5.38 -6.92
CA GLN A 203 -21.29 -5.12 -5.94
C GLN A 203 -20.61 -6.41 -5.45
N VAL A 204 -20.48 -7.41 -6.32
CA VAL A 204 -19.90 -8.72 -6.03
C VAL A 204 -18.62 -8.93 -6.85
N ALA A 205 -17.61 -9.51 -6.21
CA ALA A 205 -16.40 -9.96 -6.88
C ALA A 205 -16.41 -11.49 -7.01
N TYR A 206 -16.02 -11.96 -8.17
CA TYR A 206 -15.82 -13.37 -8.49
C TYR A 206 -14.37 -13.61 -8.84
N THR A 207 -13.87 -14.82 -8.69
CA THR A 207 -12.70 -15.28 -9.41
C THR A 207 -13.15 -16.06 -10.64
N VAL A 208 -12.67 -15.67 -11.82
CA VAL A 208 -12.96 -16.34 -13.09
C VAL A 208 -11.82 -17.28 -13.42
N LEU A 209 -12.14 -18.54 -13.74
CA LEU A 209 -11.22 -19.58 -14.16
C LEU A 209 -11.50 -19.96 -15.62
N TRP A 210 -10.47 -20.12 -16.45
CA TRP A 210 -10.59 -20.61 -17.82
C TRP A 210 -9.35 -21.41 -18.23
N PRO A 211 -9.46 -22.43 -19.14
CA PRO A 211 -8.31 -23.17 -19.62
C PRO A 211 -7.46 -22.31 -20.57
N VAL A 212 -6.13 -22.46 -20.50
CA VAL A 212 -5.19 -21.88 -21.46
C VAL A 212 -4.59 -22.94 -22.39
N ILE A 213 -4.74 -24.22 -22.04
CA ILE A 213 -4.45 -25.40 -22.87
C ILE A 213 -5.65 -26.36 -22.78
N ASP A 214 -5.77 -27.25 -23.75
CA ASP A 214 -6.76 -28.33 -23.70
C ASP A 214 -6.38 -29.35 -22.62
N LEU A 215 -7.33 -29.75 -21.78
CA LEU A 215 -7.14 -30.67 -20.69
C LEU A 215 -8.00 -31.92 -20.87
N GLN A 216 -7.46 -33.07 -20.49
CA GLN A 216 -8.17 -34.35 -20.50
C GLN A 216 -8.63 -34.70 -19.07
N GLU A 217 -9.46 -35.76 -18.95
CA GLU A 217 -9.81 -36.33 -17.64
C GLU A 217 -8.53 -36.77 -16.91
N GLY A 218 -8.39 -36.35 -15.66
CA GLY A 218 -7.21 -36.61 -14.81
C GLY A 218 -6.12 -35.55 -14.87
N ASP A 219 -6.14 -34.62 -15.84
CA ASP A 219 -5.14 -33.56 -15.91
C ASP A 219 -5.27 -32.58 -14.74
N GLU A 220 -4.11 -32.10 -14.26
CA GLU A 220 -4.05 -31.16 -13.15
C GLU A 220 -4.40 -29.74 -13.58
N VAL A 221 -5.23 -29.08 -12.77
CA VAL A 221 -5.56 -27.66 -12.90
C VAL A 221 -4.56 -26.86 -12.12
N THR A 222 -3.78 -26.04 -12.83
CA THR A 222 -2.76 -25.17 -12.25
C THR A 222 -2.90 -23.73 -12.72
N ARG A 223 -2.40 -22.78 -11.94
CA ARG A 223 -2.33 -21.36 -12.29
C ARG A 223 -0.95 -20.78 -12.01
N ASP A 224 -0.63 -19.63 -12.59
CA ASP A 224 0.58 -18.89 -12.24
C ASP A 224 0.33 -17.96 -11.06
N PHE A 225 1.00 -18.20 -9.92
CA PHE A 225 0.91 -17.35 -8.73
C PHE A 225 1.64 -16.01 -8.88
N ALA A 226 2.60 -15.93 -9.81
CA ALA A 226 3.35 -14.72 -10.11
C ALA A 226 3.00 -14.15 -11.50
N TYR A 227 1.76 -14.34 -11.96
CA TYR A 227 1.29 -13.89 -13.27
C TYR A 227 1.66 -12.42 -13.54
N GLY A 228 2.11 -12.15 -14.77
CA GLY A 228 2.51 -10.83 -15.23
C GLY A 228 3.90 -10.38 -14.79
N GLU A 229 4.64 -11.16 -13.99
CA GLU A 229 6.01 -10.82 -13.61
C GLU A 229 7.02 -11.43 -14.60
N SER A 230 7.73 -10.56 -15.30
CA SER A 230 8.73 -10.95 -16.32
C SER A 230 10.16 -10.99 -15.79
N ASN A 231 10.46 -10.30 -14.69
CA ASN A 231 11.79 -10.34 -14.08
C ASN A 231 11.97 -11.65 -13.30
N PRO A 232 12.92 -12.53 -13.70
CA PRO A 232 13.06 -13.85 -13.09
C PRO A 232 13.34 -13.81 -11.58
N LEU A 233 14.18 -12.87 -11.13
CA LEU A 233 14.53 -12.72 -9.72
C LEU A 233 13.35 -12.24 -8.88
N ILE A 234 12.61 -11.24 -9.36
CA ILE A 234 11.41 -10.76 -8.67
C ILE A 234 10.34 -11.86 -8.67
N ARG A 235 10.20 -12.61 -9.77
CA ARG A 235 9.29 -13.76 -9.86
C ARG A 235 9.62 -14.82 -8.79
N GLN A 236 10.89 -15.19 -8.67
CA GLN A 236 11.36 -16.12 -7.64
C GLN A 236 11.03 -15.60 -6.22
N CYS A 237 11.27 -14.32 -5.97
CA CYS A 237 10.94 -13.68 -4.69
C CYS A 237 9.44 -13.67 -4.40
N ARG A 238 8.58 -13.44 -5.41
CA ARG A 238 7.13 -13.49 -5.25
C ARG A 238 6.61 -14.88 -4.94
N LEU A 239 7.28 -15.92 -5.43
CA LEU A 239 6.91 -17.32 -5.22
C LEU A 239 7.43 -17.87 -3.88
N LEU A 240 8.30 -17.16 -3.17
CA LEU A 240 8.91 -17.61 -1.91
C LEU A 240 7.91 -18.06 -0.85
N PRO A 241 6.68 -17.51 -0.70
CA PRO A 241 5.69 -18.04 0.23
C PRO A 241 5.33 -19.52 0.00
N TRP A 242 5.48 -20.01 -1.22
CA TRP A 242 5.10 -21.38 -1.61
C TRP A 242 6.29 -22.24 -2.03
N ILE A 243 7.31 -21.64 -2.65
CA ILE A 243 8.47 -22.33 -3.21
C ILE A 243 9.73 -21.74 -2.58
N PRO A 244 10.45 -22.49 -1.74
CA PRO A 244 11.71 -22.03 -1.17
C PRO A 244 12.71 -21.63 -2.28
N ALA A 245 13.41 -20.53 -2.07
CA ALA A 245 14.42 -20.03 -2.98
C ALA A 245 15.69 -19.67 -2.23
N ASP A 246 16.84 -20.00 -2.80
CA ASP A 246 18.13 -19.55 -2.32
C ASP A 246 18.42 -18.14 -2.85
N LEU A 247 18.61 -17.21 -1.92
CA LEU A 247 18.94 -15.81 -2.20
C LEU A 247 20.26 -15.40 -1.54
N GLU A 248 21.12 -16.37 -1.17
CA GLU A 248 22.34 -16.11 -0.39
C GLU A 248 23.35 -15.25 -1.13
N GLU A 249 23.42 -15.35 -2.44
CA GLU A 249 24.30 -14.55 -3.29
C GLU A 249 23.88 -13.06 -3.42
N LEU A 250 22.64 -12.73 -3.01
CA LEU A 250 22.15 -11.37 -3.13
C LEU A 250 22.72 -10.46 -2.03
N CYS A 251 23.01 -9.22 -2.41
CA CYS A 251 23.30 -8.19 -1.45
C CYS A 251 22.01 -7.69 -0.77
N GLY A 252 21.92 -7.80 0.55
CA GLY A 252 20.79 -7.30 1.35
C GLY A 252 20.77 -5.77 1.51
N ARG A 253 21.47 -5.03 0.66
CA ARG A 253 21.48 -3.57 0.64
C ARG A 253 21.12 -3.07 -0.73
N THR A 254 20.30 -2.04 -0.78
CA THR A 254 20.01 -1.33 -2.01
C THR A 254 21.01 -0.20 -2.18
N PRO A 255 21.73 -0.15 -3.30
CA PRO A 255 22.63 0.96 -3.60
C PRO A 255 21.84 2.25 -3.84
N GLU A 256 22.55 3.38 -3.83
CA GLU A 256 21.98 4.64 -4.31
C GLU A 256 21.56 4.47 -5.79
N PRO A 257 20.36 4.91 -6.19
CA PRO A 257 19.96 4.87 -7.58
C PRO A 257 20.84 5.76 -8.46
N PRO A 258 21.01 5.45 -9.74
CA PRO A 258 21.72 6.30 -10.69
C PRO A 258 20.93 7.60 -10.95
N ASP A 259 21.60 8.61 -11.50
CA ASP A 259 20.98 9.91 -11.80
C ASP A 259 19.75 9.80 -12.71
N SER A 260 19.74 8.81 -13.63
CA SER A 260 18.59 8.54 -14.49
C SER A 260 17.29 8.21 -13.73
N TYR A 261 17.37 7.67 -12.52
CA TYR A 261 16.21 7.49 -11.65
C TYR A 261 15.57 8.83 -11.29
N TYR A 262 16.39 9.79 -10.87
CA TYR A 262 15.91 11.12 -10.48
C TYR A 262 15.39 11.90 -11.69
N GLU A 263 16.04 11.75 -12.85
CA GLU A 263 15.56 12.33 -14.11
C GLU A 263 14.19 11.77 -14.52
N ALA A 264 13.97 10.45 -14.36
CA ALA A 264 12.67 9.83 -14.63
C ALA A 264 11.58 10.36 -13.68
N VAL A 265 11.88 10.53 -12.39
CA VAL A 265 10.95 11.12 -11.41
C VAL A 265 10.57 12.55 -11.80
N LEU A 266 11.53 13.35 -12.27
CA LEU A 266 11.27 14.72 -12.76
C LEU A 266 10.37 14.72 -14.00
N GLN A 267 10.62 13.80 -14.95
CA GLN A 267 9.82 13.68 -16.18
C GLN A 267 8.37 13.24 -15.89
N GLU A 268 8.18 12.34 -14.92
CA GLU A 268 6.83 11.91 -14.50
C GLU A 268 6.00 13.07 -13.95
N ASN A 269 6.62 14.00 -13.25
CA ASN A 269 5.95 15.18 -12.69
C ASN A 269 5.45 16.14 -13.78
N LYS A 270 6.05 16.13 -14.97
CA LYS A 270 5.74 17.06 -16.09
C LYS A 270 5.83 18.52 -15.66
N GLU A 271 6.76 18.85 -14.79
CA GLU A 271 7.02 20.20 -14.37
C GLU A 271 7.85 20.94 -15.42
N LEU A 272 7.45 22.17 -15.74
CA LEU A 272 8.20 23.06 -16.62
C LEU A 272 9.03 24.00 -15.75
N LEU A 273 10.36 23.79 -15.75
CA LEU A 273 11.27 24.57 -14.93
C LEU A 273 11.77 25.81 -15.69
N PRO A 274 12.02 26.95 -15.00
CA PRO A 274 12.64 28.12 -15.61
C PRO A 274 14.07 27.81 -16.06
N VAL A 275 14.48 28.38 -17.20
CA VAL A 275 15.85 28.26 -17.72
C VAL A 275 16.82 29.09 -16.88
N GLU A 276 16.38 30.30 -16.51
CA GLU A 276 17.12 31.22 -15.65
C GLU A 276 16.27 31.62 -14.43
N ILE A 277 16.90 31.65 -13.26
CA ILE A 277 16.24 32.11 -12.05
C ILE A 277 16.41 33.64 -11.96
N GLN A 278 15.33 34.37 -12.12
CA GLN A 278 15.31 35.80 -11.91
C GLN A 278 15.30 36.12 -10.41
N PRO A 279 16.15 37.07 -9.94
CA PRO A 279 16.11 37.49 -8.55
C PRO A 279 14.77 38.19 -8.26
N SER A 280 14.03 37.65 -7.31
CA SER A 280 12.77 38.25 -6.86
C SER A 280 13.07 39.30 -5.79
N THR A 281 12.64 40.54 -6.02
CA THR A 281 12.65 41.61 -5.03
C THR A 281 11.22 41.94 -4.63
N LEU A 282 10.83 41.52 -3.42
CA LEU A 282 9.56 41.97 -2.86
C LEU A 282 9.66 43.43 -2.42
N PRO A 283 8.68 44.27 -2.75
CA PRO A 283 8.56 45.64 -2.22
C PRO A 283 8.49 45.58 -0.68
N ARG A 284 9.30 46.41 0.00
CA ARG A 284 9.41 46.34 1.48
C ARG A 284 8.22 46.86 2.23
N ASP A 285 7.44 47.78 1.65
CA ASP A 285 6.36 48.51 2.34
C ASP A 285 4.99 48.33 1.67
N LYS A 286 4.82 47.23 0.93
CA LYS A 286 3.54 46.91 0.25
C LYS A 286 2.74 45.91 1.07
N ILE A 287 1.42 46.15 1.19
CA ILE A 287 0.48 45.10 1.61
C ILE A 287 0.45 44.04 0.51
N LEU A 288 0.82 42.82 0.85
CA LEU A 288 0.93 41.72 -0.11
C LEU A 288 -0.45 41.09 -0.36
N LYS A 289 -0.83 40.98 -1.62
CA LYS A 289 -2.06 40.29 -2.03
C LYS A 289 -1.81 38.76 -1.99
N VAL A 290 -2.69 38.01 -1.30
CA VAL A 290 -2.62 36.56 -1.14
C VAL A 290 -3.82 35.93 -1.80
N TYR A 291 -3.56 35.05 -2.75
CA TYR A 291 -4.55 34.15 -3.33
C TYR A 291 -4.43 32.76 -2.71
N SER A 292 -5.56 32.19 -2.30
CA SER A 292 -5.62 30.81 -1.81
C SER A 292 -7.01 30.21 -1.97
N GLU A 293 -7.07 28.97 -2.42
CA GLU A 293 -8.29 28.15 -2.44
C GLU A 293 -8.56 27.47 -1.09
N MET A 294 -7.62 27.58 -0.13
CA MET A 294 -7.67 26.87 1.14
C MET A 294 -8.40 27.71 2.19
N SER A 295 -9.55 27.22 2.66
CA SER A 295 -10.33 27.89 3.72
C SER A 295 -9.53 28.09 5.01
N GLN A 296 -8.58 27.20 5.32
CA GLN A 296 -7.68 27.34 6.47
C GLN A 296 -6.79 28.59 6.35
N VAL A 297 -6.43 29.00 5.14
CA VAL A 297 -5.65 30.22 4.89
C VAL A 297 -6.59 31.43 4.86
N THR A 298 -7.65 31.37 4.05
CA THR A 298 -8.56 32.54 3.85
C THR A 298 -9.28 32.93 5.13
N ASN A 299 -9.66 31.97 5.99
CA ASN A 299 -10.38 32.26 7.25
C ASN A 299 -9.45 32.74 8.38
N ASN A 300 -8.12 32.46 8.31
CA ASN A 300 -7.21 32.72 9.42
C ASN A 300 -6.11 33.74 9.10
N LEU A 301 -6.00 34.23 7.86
CA LEU A 301 -5.00 35.22 7.49
C LEU A 301 -5.50 36.64 7.86
N THR A 302 -5.21 37.05 9.10
CA THR A 302 -5.71 38.32 9.67
C THR A 302 -4.62 39.40 9.82
N HIS A 303 -3.36 39.08 9.50
CA HIS A 303 -2.25 40.03 9.68
C HIS A 303 -2.33 41.18 8.66
N THR A 304 -2.15 42.40 9.13
CA THR A 304 -2.32 43.66 8.35
C THR A 304 -1.37 43.81 7.16
N SER A 305 -0.27 43.06 7.11
CA SER A 305 0.65 43.06 5.97
C SER A 305 0.12 42.27 4.76
N PHE A 306 -1.00 41.57 4.91
CA PHE A 306 -1.59 40.76 3.87
C PHE A 306 -3.04 41.16 3.58
N GLN A 307 -3.41 41.03 2.33
CA GLN A 307 -4.78 41.22 1.84
C GLN A 307 -5.18 40.03 0.98
N LEU A 308 -6.30 39.40 1.26
CA LEU A 308 -6.84 38.32 0.42
C LEU A 308 -7.34 38.91 -0.93
N THR A 309 -7.16 38.15 -1.99
CA THR A 309 -7.68 38.43 -3.33
C THR A 309 -8.25 37.14 -3.93
N ASP A 310 -9.36 37.29 -4.68
CA ASP A 310 -9.97 36.20 -5.43
C ASP A 310 -9.35 36.05 -6.84
N ASN A 311 -8.48 36.98 -7.23
CA ASN A 311 -7.80 36.96 -8.52
C ASN A 311 -6.35 36.50 -8.37
N GLU A 312 -6.06 35.30 -8.87
CA GLU A 312 -4.73 34.71 -8.84
C GLU A 312 -3.68 35.55 -9.59
N GLU A 313 -4.08 36.21 -10.70
CA GLU A 313 -3.17 37.00 -11.52
C GLU A 313 -2.64 38.25 -10.80
N GLU A 314 -3.41 38.78 -9.85
CA GLU A 314 -3.02 39.95 -9.05
C GLU A 314 -2.24 39.61 -7.77
N ALA A 315 -2.11 38.33 -7.47
CA ALA A 315 -1.50 37.90 -6.21
C ALA A 315 0.02 38.09 -6.18
N ASP A 316 0.53 38.56 -5.05
CA ASP A 316 1.96 38.56 -4.72
C ASP A 316 2.39 37.22 -4.08
N ILE A 317 1.43 36.51 -3.47
CA ILE A 317 1.60 35.21 -2.86
C ILE A 317 0.48 34.28 -3.36
N ILE A 318 0.84 33.15 -3.93
CA ILE A 318 -0.09 32.08 -4.28
C ILE A 318 0.12 30.94 -3.30
N TRP A 319 -0.93 30.64 -2.51
CA TRP A 319 -0.94 29.52 -1.58
C TRP A 319 -1.95 28.48 -2.08
N SER A 320 -1.48 27.58 -2.92
CA SER A 320 -2.31 26.59 -3.61
C SER A 320 -2.22 25.22 -2.94
N TYR A 321 -3.36 24.49 -2.96
CA TYR A 321 -3.42 23.07 -2.66
C TYR A 321 -2.96 22.21 -3.85
N ASN A 322 -3.29 22.67 -5.06
CA ASN A 322 -2.95 21.96 -6.29
C ASN A 322 -1.48 22.14 -6.64
N HIS A 323 -0.87 21.07 -7.14
CA HIS A 323 0.53 21.10 -7.54
C HIS A 323 0.74 21.98 -8.78
N ILE A 324 1.62 22.96 -8.65
CA ILE A 324 1.99 23.88 -9.74
C ILE A 324 2.90 23.11 -10.71
N LYS A 325 2.55 23.18 -11.99
CA LYS A 325 3.28 22.49 -13.06
C LYS A 325 4.18 23.42 -13.87
N ASP A 326 3.72 24.62 -14.15
CA ASP A 326 4.43 25.57 -15.01
C ASP A 326 5.13 26.66 -14.21
N TYR A 327 6.24 26.28 -13.59
CA TYR A 327 7.12 27.22 -12.90
C TYR A 327 7.85 28.16 -13.86
N ARG A 328 8.02 27.77 -15.14
CA ARG A 328 8.66 28.61 -16.16
C ARG A 328 7.83 29.82 -16.47
N MET A 329 6.55 29.61 -16.82
CA MET A 329 5.62 30.71 -17.12
C MET A 329 5.52 31.68 -15.94
N LEU A 330 5.37 31.16 -14.73
CA LEU A 330 5.29 32.02 -13.53
C LEU A 330 6.58 32.80 -13.30
N SER A 331 7.76 32.19 -13.48
CA SER A 331 9.04 32.85 -13.32
C SER A 331 9.30 33.94 -14.37
N GLU A 332 8.87 33.74 -15.60
CA GLU A 332 9.02 34.70 -16.71
C GLU A 332 8.02 35.86 -16.63
N ALA A 333 6.73 35.54 -16.40
CA ALA A 333 5.69 36.56 -16.39
C ALA A 333 5.59 37.32 -15.05
N ARG A 334 5.85 36.62 -13.93
CA ARG A 334 5.61 37.16 -12.58
C ARG A 334 6.72 36.76 -11.60
N PRO A 335 7.99 37.16 -11.82
CA PRO A 335 9.15 36.71 -11.04
C PRO A 335 9.12 37.13 -9.56
N HIS A 336 8.23 38.08 -9.19
CA HIS A 336 8.05 38.55 -7.81
C HIS A 336 7.12 37.67 -6.98
N VAL A 337 6.32 36.79 -7.62
CA VAL A 337 5.32 35.97 -6.92
C VAL A 337 6.00 34.90 -6.07
N MET A 338 5.54 34.79 -4.82
CA MET A 338 5.93 33.73 -3.91
C MET A 338 4.92 32.60 -3.94
N LEU A 339 5.43 31.37 -3.94
CA LEU A 339 4.66 30.13 -3.95
C LEU A 339 4.90 29.35 -2.67
N ASN A 340 3.88 28.60 -2.20
CA ASN A 340 4.03 27.66 -1.08
C ASN A 340 4.59 26.30 -1.49
N GLN A 341 5.10 26.18 -2.70
CA GLN A 341 5.62 24.94 -3.29
C GLN A 341 6.99 25.18 -3.92
N PHE A 342 7.78 24.11 -3.98
CA PHE A 342 9.02 24.05 -4.75
C PHE A 342 8.88 23.00 -5.86
N PRO A 343 9.58 23.19 -7.00
CA PRO A 343 9.69 22.14 -7.99
C PRO A 343 10.36 20.90 -7.38
N CYS A 344 9.97 19.73 -7.88
CA CYS A 344 10.54 18.43 -7.50
C CYS A 344 10.34 18.06 -6.02
N GLU A 345 9.32 18.59 -5.35
CA GLU A 345 9.07 18.31 -3.93
C GLU A 345 8.72 16.83 -3.65
N ASN A 346 8.26 16.09 -4.66
CA ASN A 346 8.01 14.66 -4.58
C ASN A 346 9.25 13.85 -4.19
N LEU A 347 10.47 14.34 -4.47
CA LEU A 347 11.71 13.70 -4.03
C LEU A 347 11.81 13.58 -2.50
N ILE A 348 11.13 14.44 -1.75
CA ILE A 348 11.13 14.44 -0.28
C ILE A 348 9.76 14.12 0.33
N THR A 349 8.68 14.19 -0.44
CA THR A 349 7.32 13.93 0.05
C THR A 349 6.83 12.51 -0.26
N VAL A 350 7.29 11.91 -1.37
CA VAL A 350 6.99 10.54 -1.75
C VAL A 350 7.99 9.59 -1.07
N LYS A 351 7.48 8.57 -0.38
CA LYS A 351 8.28 7.78 0.58
C LYS A 351 9.43 6.99 -0.03
N ASP A 352 9.27 6.45 -1.23
CA ASP A 352 10.33 5.72 -1.93
C ASP A 352 11.39 6.66 -2.49
N CYS A 353 10.99 7.82 -3.01
CA CYS A 353 11.92 8.87 -3.45
C CYS A 353 12.75 9.39 -2.28
N LEU A 354 12.12 9.63 -1.13
CA LEU A 354 12.83 10.04 0.09
C LEU A 354 13.82 8.97 0.55
N ALA A 355 13.44 7.69 0.50
CA ALA A 355 14.33 6.58 0.86
C ALA A 355 15.54 6.50 -0.10
N ALA A 356 15.31 6.66 -1.39
CA ALA A 356 16.35 6.70 -2.40
C ALA A 356 17.30 7.89 -2.18
N LEU A 357 16.74 9.08 -1.93
CA LEU A 357 17.51 10.29 -1.66
C LEU A 357 18.33 10.19 -0.37
N ALA A 358 17.79 9.55 0.68
CA ALA A 358 18.51 9.36 1.94
C ALA A 358 19.78 8.52 1.78
N ARG A 359 19.84 7.63 0.80
CA ARG A 359 21.05 6.83 0.50
C ARG A 359 22.22 7.68 -0.03
N ARG A 360 21.96 8.89 -0.57
CA ARG A 360 22.99 9.89 -0.92
C ARG A 360 23.66 10.49 0.30
N LEU A 361 22.97 10.56 1.41
CA LEU A 361 23.48 11.17 2.62
C LEU A 361 24.42 10.18 3.32
N LYS A 362 25.61 10.63 3.71
CA LYS A 362 26.56 9.80 4.47
C LYS A 362 25.99 9.29 5.79
N SER A 363 25.06 10.04 6.39
CA SER A 363 24.32 9.72 7.62
C SER A 363 22.85 9.34 7.34
N GLY A 364 22.51 8.94 6.12
CA GLY A 364 21.11 8.72 5.72
C GLY A 364 20.42 7.64 6.52
N SER A 365 21.13 6.57 6.93
CA SER A 365 20.63 5.52 7.80
C SER A 365 20.28 5.99 9.22
N ASP A 366 20.84 7.10 9.67
CA ASP A 366 20.59 7.65 11.00
C ASP A 366 19.40 8.61 11.00
N VAL A 367 18.98 9.07 9.81
CA VAL A 367 17.90 10.05 9.64
C VAL A 367 16.53 9.36 9.45
N ILE A 368 16.50 8.30 8.66
CA ILE A 368 15.28 7.52 8.40
C ILE A 368 15.54 6.04 8.61
N PRO A 369 14.52 5.26 9.06
CA PRO A 369 14.63 3.81 9.13
C PRO A 369 14.93 3.18 7.78
N GLU A 370 15.63 2.03 7.77
CA GLU A 370 15.86 1.27 6.54
C GLU A 370 14.53 1.04 5.80
N THR A 371 14.54 1.39 4.52
CA THR A 371 13.32 1.42 3.70
C THR A 371 13.61 0.85 2.33
N PHE A 372 12.73 -0.03 1.85
CA PHE A 372 12.80 -0.68 0.54
C PHE A 372 11.49 -0.46 -0.22
N ASN A 373 11.59 -0.26 -1.54
CA ASN A 373 10.43 -0.26 -2.43
C ASN A 373 10.08 -1.71 -2.80
N LEU A 374 8.91 -2.19 -2.41
CA LEU A 374 8.48 -3.58 -2.66
C LEU A 374 8.30 -3.89 -4.15
N GLN A 375 8.13 -2.89 -5.02
CA GLN A 375 7.99 -3.13 -6.45
C GLN A 375 9.34 -3.41 -7.13
N THR A 376 10.40 -2.72 -6.72
CA THR A 376 11.70 -2.76 -7.38
C THR A 376 12.82 -3.37 -6.53
N GLU A 377 12.67 -3.39 -5.20
CA GLU A 377 13.73 -3.78 -4.26
C GLU A 377 13.33 -4.99 -3.39
N LEU A 378 12.32 -5.76 -3.83
CA LEU A 378 11.87 -6.95 -3.11
C LEU A 378 12.99 -7.98 -2.84
N PRO A 379 13.89 -8.29 -3.81
CA PRO A 379 14.98 -9.25 -3.55
C PRO A 379 15.94 -8.77 -2.45
N GLN A 380 16.32 -7.49 -2.47
CA GLN A 380 17.20 -6.90 -1.46
C GLN A 380 16.55 -6.89 -0.08
N PHE A 381 15.25 -6.56 -0.02
CA PHE A 381 14.49 -6.62 1.22
C PHE A 381 14.45 -8.04 1.80
N ILE A 382 14.12 -9.06 0.99
CA ILE A 382 14.04 -10.45 1.47
C ILE A 382 15.40 -10.90 2.00
N ARG A 383 16.48 -10.61 1.26
CA ARG A 383 17.83 -10.94 1.73
C ARG A 383 18.18 -10.22 3.03
N HIS A 384 17.85 -8.94 3.13
CA HIS A 384 18.03 -8.17 4.36
C HIS A 384 17.27 -8.78 5.54
N TYR A 385 16.00 -9.15 5.32
CA TYR A 385 15.16 -9.83 6.33
C TYR A 385 15.80 -11.15 6.79
N GLN A 386 16.27 -11.98 5.86
CA GLN A 386 16.94 -13.25 6.16
C GLN A 386 18.22 -13.06 6.98
N LEU A 387 19.06 -12.07 6.59
CA LEU A 387 20.29 -11.75 7.33
C LEU A 387 20.00 -11.28 8.76
N ARG A 388 18.95 -10.49 8.97
CA ARG A 388 18.52 -10.09 10.32
C ARG A 388 18.03 -11.29 11.12
N HIS A 389 17.25 -12.17 10.50
CA HIS A 389 16.76 -13.39 11.14
C HIS A 389 17.91 -14.31 11.56
N GLN A 390 18.89 -14.55 10.69
CA GLN A 390 20.09 -15.35 10.99
C GLN A 390 20.92 -14.79 12.16
N ARG A 391 20.91 -13.47 12.35
CA ARG A 391 21.59 -12.77 13.44
C ARG A 391 20.76 -12.62 14.71
N ALA A 392 19.57 -13.21 14.76
CA ALA A 392 18.59 -13.05 15.82
C ALA A 392 18.22 -11.57 16.10
N HIS A 393 18.31 -10.73 15.08
CA HIS A 393 17.84 -9.35 15.15
C HIS A 393 16.33 -9.30 14.96
N ASP A 394 15.72 -8.29 15.55
CA ASP A 394 14.29 -8.04 15.37
C ASP A 394 13.89 -7.80 13.90
N ASN A 395 12.74 -8.34 13.52
CA ASN A 395 12.23 -8.30 12.15
C ASN A 395 10.79 -7.77 12.06
N HIS A 396 10.44 -6.76 12.86
CA HIS A 396 9.20 -6.04 12.69
C HIS A 396 9.34 -4.96 11.61
N TRP A 397 8.36 -4.93 10.71
CA TRP A 397 8.35 -4.05 9.55
C TRP A 397 7.00 -3.36 9.39
N ILE A 398 7.02 -2.15 8.83
CA ILE A 398 5.81 -1.40 8.51
C ILE A 398 5.73 -1.17 7.00
N CYS A 399 4.68 -1.72 6.39
CA CYS A 399 4.37 -1.53 4.98
C CYS A 399 3.47 -0.31 4.82
N LYS A 400 3.86 0.62 3.96
CA LYS A 400 3.14 1.88 3.73
C LYS A 400 2.94 2.11 2.24
N PRO A 401 1.76 2.52 1.76
CA PRO A 401 1.62 3.02 0.40
C PRO A 401 2.57 4.19 0.16
N TRP A 402 3.19 4.22 -1.01
CA TRP A 402 4.23 5.19 -1.34
C TRP A 402 3.72 6.63 -1.34
N ASN A 403 2.47 6.87 -1.76
CA ASN A 403 1.86 8.18 -1.97
C ASN A 403 0.57 8.44 -1.17
N LEU A 404 0.14 7.53 -0.28
CA LEU A 404 -1.02 7.76 0.57
C LEU A 404 -0.61 8.28 1.94
N ALA A 405 -1.53 9.01 2.58
CA ALA A 405 -1.39 9.59 3.92
C ALA A 405 -2.47 9.04 4.87
N ARG A 406 -2.58 9.62 6.08
CA ARG A 406 -3.63 9.38 7.08
C ARG A 406 -3.73 7.93 7.60
N GLY A 407 -2.67 7.14 7.51
CA GLY A 407 -2.66 5.76 8.02
C GLY A 407 -3.40 4.75 7.14
N MET A 408 -3.92 5.16 5.97
CA MET A 408 -4.62 4.26 5.06
C MET A 408 -3.69 3.18 4.52
N ASP A 409 -4.18 1.93 4.52
CA ASP A 409 -3.50 0.75 3.97
C ASP A 409 -2.06 0.56 4.49
N ILE A 410 -1.85 0.89 5.79
CA ILE A 410 -0.58 0.68 6.49
C ILE A 410 -0.69 -0.62 7.30
N HIS A 411 0.36 -1.44 7.23
CA HIS A 411 0.41 -2.74 7.90
C HIS A 411 1.71 -2.90 8.66
N ILE A 412 1.64 -3.40 9.91
CA ILE A 412 2.81 -3.74 10.71
C ILE A 412 2.84 -5.25 10.87
N THR A 413 3.97 -5.87 10.60
CA THR A 413 4.11 -7.33 10.70
C THR A 413 5.58 -7.75 10.80
N ASN A 414 5.81 -8.93 11.35
CA ASN A 414 7.07 -9.66 11.28
C ASN A 414 6.96 -10.91 10.37
N ASN A 415 5.84 -11.10 9.70
CA ASN A 415 5.60 -12.22 8.80
C ASN A 415 6.09 -11.88 7.39
N LEU A 416 7.15 -12.58 6.93
CA LEU A 416 7.75 -12.36 5.61
C LEU A 416 6.77 -12.62 4.47
N ASN A 417 5.96 -13.68 4.56
CA ASN A 417 4.97 -14.00 3.54
C ASN A 417 3.93 -12.87 3.39
N TYR A 418 3.48 -12.33 4.51
CA TYR A 418 2.60 -11.16 4.53
C TYR A 418 3.23 -10.00 3.75
N ILE A 419 4.49 -9.66 4.03
CA ILE A 419 5.18 -8.54 3.40
C ILE A 419 5.33 -8.75 1.89
N ILE A 420 5.74 -9.95 1.46
CA ILE A 420 5.87 -10.29 0.04
C ILE A 420 4.54 -10.11 -0.69
N ARG A 421 3.43 -10.59 -0.09
CA ARG A 421 2.10 -10.51 -0.67
C ARG A 421 1.59 -9.07 -0.78
N GLN A 422 2.08 -8.13 0.05
CA GLN A 422 1.72 -6.71 -0.06
C GLN A 422 2.09 -6.10 -1.41
N ARG A 423 3.06 -6.65 -2.13
CA ARG A 423 3.42 -6.22 -3.49
C ARG A 423 2.27 -6.38 -4.50
N GLU A 424 1.35 -7.29 -4.27
CA GLU A 424 0.22 -7.57 -5.17
C GLU A 424 -0.92 -6.54 -5.04
N SER A 425 -0.87 -5.72 -4.01
CA SER A 425 -1.82 -4.64 -3.77
C SER A 425 -1.31 -3.30 -4.35
N THR A 426 -1.60 -2.17 -3.70
CA THR A 426 -1.01 -0.88 -4.06
C THR A 426 0.51 -0.89 -3.94
N PRO A 427 1.24 -0.12 -4.77
CA PRO A 427 2.68 0.07 -4.59
C PRO A 427 3.02 0.56 -3.19
N LYS A 428 3.91 -0.17 -2.51
CA LYS A 428 4.29 0.08 -1.11
C LYS A 428 5.80 0.15 -0.93
N VAL A 429 6.18 0.90 0.09
CA VAL A 429 7.49 0.79 0.73
C VAL A 429 7.35 -0.04 2.00
N VAL A 430 8.40 -0.79 2.33
CA VAL A 430 8.55 -1.47 3.61
C VAL A 430 9.67 -0.82 4.39
N CYS A 431 9.35 -0.32 5.59
CA CYS A 431 10.31 0.36 6.46
C CYS A 431 10.52 -0.45 7.72
N LYS A 432 11.75 -0.42 8.27
CA LYS A 432 12.02 -1.02 9.58
C LYS A 432 11.12 -0.37 10.64
N TYR A 433 10.37 -1.18 11.35
CA TYR A 433 9.55 -0.70 12.46
C TYR A 433 10.41 -0.47 13.69
N LEU A 434 10.16 0.61 14.43
CA LEU A 434 10.87 0.94 15.66
C LEU A 434 10.18 0.25 16.84
N GLU A 435 10.77 -0.82 17.34
CA GLU A 435 10.24 -1.65 18.41
C GLU A 435 10.39 -1.04 19.79
N ASP A 436 11.44 -0.25 19.98
CA ASP A 436 11.76 0.41 21.25
C ASP A 436 11.70 1.95 21.10
N PRO A 437 10.50 2.52 20.89
CA PRO A 437 10.33 3.96 20.81
C PRO A 437 10.39 4.58 22.22
N VAL A 438 10.78 5.83 22.28
CA VAL A 438 10.51 6.62 23.50
C VAL A 438 9.00 6.70 23.70
N LEU A 439 8.55 6.37 24.90
CA LEU A 439 7.14 6.37 25.26
C LEU A 439 6.81 7.56 26.17
N PHE A 440 5.61 8.06 26.04
CA PHE A 440 5.04 9.10 26.91
C PHE A 440 4.11 8.48 27.94
N SER A 441 4.28 8.85 29.22
CA SER A 441 3.40 8.39 30.28
C SER A 441 2.16 9.27 30.36
N ARG A 442 1.01 8.70 30.00
CA ARG A 442 -0.30 9.33 30.20
C ARG A 442 -0.96 8.76 31.45
N GLU A 443 -1.46 9.61 32.33
CA GLU A 443 -2.07 9.20 33.60
C GLU A 443 -3.31 8.30 33.43
N ASP A 444 -4.08 8.56 32.34
CA ASP A 444 -5.34 7.88 32.05
C ASP A 444 -5.17 6.55 31.27
N ILE A 445 -4.03 6.37 30.58
CA ILE A 445 -3.83 5.26 29.62
C ILE A 445 -2.59 4.45 29.96
N GLY A 446 -1.52 5.08 30.44
CA GLY A 446 -0.20 4.47 30.65
C GLY A 446 0.83 4.90 29.60
N LEU A 447 1.81 4.03 29.31
CA LEU A 447 2.90 4.33 28.38
C LEU A 447 2.43 4.21 26.92
N VAL A 448 2.37 5.33 26.22
CA VAL A 448 1.88 5.42 24.84
C VAL A 448 2.97 5.88 23.88
N LYS A 449 2.85 5.45 22.63
CA LYS A 449 3.64 5.94 21.51
C LYS A 449 3.23 7.37 21.16
N PHE A 450 4.20 8.20 20.75
CA PHE A 450 3.93 9.56 20.30
C PHE A 450 4.82 9.96 19.15
N ASP A 451 4.45 11.01 18.45
CA ASP A 451 5.30 11.70 17.48
C ASP A 451 5.30 13.22 17.70
N ILE A 452 6.33 13.87 17.18
CA ILE A 452 6.51 15.32 17.24
C ILE A 452 6.36 15.87 15.83
N ARG A 453 5.47 16.85 15.66
CA ARG A 453 5.21 17.49 14.38
C ARG A 453 5.63 18.96 14.41
N TYR A 454 6.65 19.29 13.63
CA TYR A 454 7.09 20.65 13.39
C TYR A 454 6.52 21.21 12.08
N MET A 455 6.28 22.53 12.06
CA MET A 455 6.05 23.27 10.83
C MET A 455 7.36 23.95 10.42
N LEU A 456 7.82 23.63 9.22
CA LEU A 456 9.03 24.19 8.62
C LEU A 456 8.66 25.00 7.39
N LEU A 457 9.22 26.19 7.26
CA LEU A 457 9.11 27.00 6.06
C LEU A 457 10.46 27.03 5.33
N LEU A 458 10.54 26.33 4.20
CA LEU A 458 11.66 26.42 3.29
C LEU A 458 11.52 27.71 2.46
N ARG A 459 12.36 28.70 2.77
CA ARG A 459 12.32 30.03 2.11
C ARG A 459 13.17 30.05 0.84
N SER A 460 14.27 29.35 0.83
CA SER A 460 15.23 29.31 -0.27
C SER A 460 16.07 28.05 -0.18
N VAL A 461 16.40 27.45 -1.33
CA VAL A 461 17.29 26.29 -1.45
C VAL A 461 18.74 26.75 -1.60
N LYS A 462 19.00 27.85 -2.31
CA LYS A 462 20.35 28.39 -2.54
C LYS A 462 20.36 29.93 -2.41
N PRO A 463 20.95 30.48 -1.33
CA PRO A 463 21.42 29.77 -0.14
C PRO A 463 20.28 29.10 0.62
N LEU A 464 20.56 28.00 1.31
CA LEU A 464 19.55 27.31 2.11
C LEU A 464 19.06 28.22 3.25
N ARG A 465 17.76 28.48 3.27
CA ARG A 465 17.09 29.23 4.33
C ARG A 465 15.84 28.49 4.75
N LEU A 466 15.90 27.93 5.96
CA LEU A 466 14.83 27.16 6.57
C LEU A 466 14.43 27.81 7.89
N TYR A 467 13.12 28.03 8.08
CA TYR A 467 12.56 28.53 9.32
C TYR A 467 11.76 27.42 10.00
N ALA A 468 11.93 27.26 11.30
CA ALA A 468 11.09 26.39 12.11
C ALA A 468 10.12 27.24 12.93
N TYR A 469 8.84 26.90 12.89
CA TYR A 469 7.85 27.54 13.74
C TYR A 469 8.09 27.13 15.20
N ASN A 470 7.98 28.06 16.13
CA ASN A 470 8.31 27.79 17.53
C ASN A 470 7.33 26.85 18.23
N VAL A 471 6.13 26.74 17.71
CA VAL A 471 5.11 25.81 18.25
C VAL A 471 5.17 24.51 17.46
N PHE A 472 5.13 23.40 18.16
CA PHE A 472 5.04 22.06 17.59
C PHE A 472 3.88 21.30 18.25
N TRP A 473 3.44 20.22 17.61
CA TRP A 473 2.40 19.38 18.14
C TRP A 473 2.95 18.02 18.53
N LEU A 474 2.42 17.48 19.64
CA LEU A 474 2.56 16.08 20.00
C LEU A 474 1.28 15.35 19.62
N ARG A 475 1.43 14.20 18.98
CA ARG A 475 0.30 13.32 18.69
C ARG A 475 0.54 11.99 19.39
N PHE A 476 -0.46 11.48 20.06
CA PHE A 476 -0.37 10.30 20.89
C PHE A 476 -1.18 9.14 20.35
N ALA A 477 -0.71 7.93 20.55
CA ALA A 477 -1.51 6.74 20.41
C ALA A 477 -2.57 6.67 21.52
N ASN A 478 -3.70 6.02 21.25
CA ASN A 478 -4.85 5.98 22.16
C ASN A 478 -4.82 4.79 23.12
N ARG A 479 -3.88 3.87 22.97
CA ARG A 479 -3.72 2.68 23.82
C ARG A 479 -2.25 2.50 24.21
N PRO A 480 -1.97 1.79 25.32
CA PRO A 480 -0.62 1.47 25.75
C PRO A 480 0.14 0.73 24.65
N PHE A 481 1.40 1.10 24.47
CA PHE A 481 2.26 0.45 23.48
C PHE A 481 2.64 -0.98 23.89
N SER A 482 2.54 -1.92 22.97
CA SER A 482 3.13 -3.25 23.07
C SER A 482 3.43 -3.79 21.65
N LEU A 483 4.30 -4.78 21.54
CA LEU A 483 4.58 -5.48 20.29
C LEU A 483 3.61 -6.65 20.01
N GLU A 484 2.53 -6.71 20.74
CA GLU A 484 1.45 -7.65 20.53
C GLU A 484 0.34 -7.01 19.71
N ARG A 485 -0.34 -7.80 18.87
CA ARG A 485 -1.50 -7.37 18.09
C ARG A 485 -1.21 -6.14 17.22
N PHE A 486 -0.38 -6.32 16.19
CA PHE A 486 -0.02 -5.27 15.24
C PHE A 486 -1.20 -4.73 14.41
N ASP A 487 -2.31 -5.43 14.40
CA ASP A 487 -3.60 -5.02 13.85
C ASP A 487 -4.36 -4.03 14.73
N ASP A 488 -3.96 -3.84 16.00
CA ASP A 488 -4.49 -2.80 16.88
C ASP A 488 -3.81 -1.45 16.59
N TYR A 489 -4.30 -0.76 15.57
CA TYR A 489 -3.74 0.51 15.14
C TYR A 489 -3.73 1.60 16.21
N GLN A 490 -4.63 1.52 17.21
CA GLN A 490 -4.67 2.48 18.31
C GLN A 490 -3.44 2.42 19.24
N LYS A 491 -2.68 1.30 19.21
CA LYS A 491 -1.40 1.17 19.94
C LYS A 491 -0.22 1.73 19.14
N HIS A 492 -0.29 1.64 17.81
CA HIS A 492 0.87 1.79 16.95
C HIS A 492 0.89 3.10 16.19
N PHE A 493 -0.29 3.69 15.90
CA PHE A 493 -0.41 4.92 15.13
C PHE A 493 -0.79 6.09 16.00
N THR A 494 -0.21 7.23 15.68
CA THR A 494 -0.45 8.53 16.33
C THR A 494 -1.39 9.40 15.50
N VAL A 495 -1.58 9.08 14.22
CA VAL A 495 -2.60 9.69 13.35
C VAL A 495 -3.82 8.80 13.36
N MET A 496 -4.76 9.14 14.24
CA MET A 496 -6.06 8.47 14.30
C MET A 496 -7.08 9.37 13.60
N ASN A 497 -7.91 8.76 12.75
CA ASN A 497 -9.19 9.38 12.41
C ASN A 497 -9.97 9.40 13.71
N TYR A 498 -10.27 10.60 14.18
CA TYR A 498 -10.92 10.84 15.46
C TYR A 498 -12.17 9.98 15.57
N THR A 499 -12.17 9.05 16.51
CA THR A 499 -13.38 8.36 16.91
C THR A 499 -14.27 9.40 17.60
N GLU A 500 -15.51 9.55 17.15
CA GLU A 500 -16.50 10.40 17.81
C GLU A 500 -16.55 10.06 19.31
N GLY A 501 -16.43 11.06 20.16
CA GLY A 501 -16.56 10.91 21.61
C GLY A 501 -15.29 10.94 22.44
N VAL A 502 -14.10 11.09 21.85
CA VAL A 502 -12.87 11.30 22.64
C VAL A 502 -12.68 12.79 22.89
N GLU A 503 -12.93 13.24 24.13
CA GLU A 503 -12.57 14.59 24.55
C GLU A 503 -11.05 14.78 24.45
N LEU A 504 -10.61 15.73 23.63
CA LEU A 504 -9.23 16.18 23.57
C LEU A 504 -8.90 16.92 24.88
N LYS A 505 -8.41 16.21 25.89
CA LYS A 505 -7.84 16.87 27.05
C LYS A 505 -6.57 17.61 26.64
N GLN A 506 -6.52 18.91 26.89
CA GLN A 506 -5.33 19.71 26.69
C GLN A 506 -4.27 19.30 27.73
N ILE A 507 -3.25 18.58 27.27
CA ILE A 507 -2.10 18.17 28.12
C ILE A 507 -1.06 19.29 28.08
N HIS A 508 -1.35 20.45 28.68
CA HIS A 508 -0.44 21.59 28.67
C HIS A 508 0.72 21.50 29.67
N GLN A 509 0.54 20.86 30.81
CA GLN A 509 1.52 20.90 31.92
C GLN A 509 2.61 19.82 31.85
N GLU A 510 2.32 18.65 31.30
CA GLU A 510 3.31 17.55 31.22
C GLU A 510 4.33 17.72 30.09
N VAL A 511 3.99 18.54 29.09
CA VAL A 511 4.82 18.77 27.89
C VAL A 511 6.03 19.66 28.17
N ASP A 512 6.01 20.49 29.21
CA ASP A 512 7.09 21.43 29.53
C ASP A 512 8.43 20.73 29.83
N GLY A 513 8.39 19.58 30.48
CA GLY A 513 9.59 18.76 30.74
C GLY A 513 10.20 18.17 29.47
N ILE A 514 9.38 17.63 28.58
CA ILE A 514 9.80 17.07 27.29
C ILE A 514 10.24 18.18 26.34
N THR A 515 9.52 19.31 26.33
CA THR A 515 9.88 20.50 25.55
C THR A 515 11.27 21.01 25.95
N SER A 516 11.57 21.09 27.24
CA SER A 516 12.87 21.49 27.75
C SER A 516 13.98 20.50 27.35
N LEU A 517 13.71 19.19 27.36
CA LEU A 517 14.64 18.16 26.92
C LEU A 517 14.91 18.25 25.41
N LEU A 518 13.87 18.39 24.61
CA LEU A 518 13.98 18.51 23.14
C LEU A 518 14.68 19.80 22.73
N LEU A 519 14.43 20.91 23.41
CA LEU A 519 15.14 22.17 23.19
C LEU A 519 16.62 22.06 23.58
N ARG A 520 16.96 21.26 24.59
CA ARG A 520 18.36 20.96 24.96
C ARG A 520 19.06 20.04 23.96
N CYS A 521 18.35 19.12 23.33
CA CYS A 521 18.88 18.26 22.27
C CYS A 521 19.01 18.95 20.91
N ARG A 522 18.40 20.12 20.74
CA ARG A 522 18.40 20.92 19.49
C ARG A 522 19.82 21.24 18.94
N PRO A 523 20.83 21.60 19.74
CA PRO A 523 22.17 21.82 19.25
C PRO A 523 22.84 20.58 18.65
N LEU A 524 22.61 19.40 19.25
CA LEU A 524 23.16 18.11 18.78
C LEU A 524 22.65 17.72 17.39
N TRP A 525 21.39 18.02 17.08
CA TRP A 525 20.80 17.75 15.76
C TRP A 525 21.31 18.71 14.68
N MET A 526 21.68 19.94 15.07
CA MET A 526 22.16 20.98 14.15
C MET A 526 23.63 20.82 13.79
N GLU A 527 24.46 20.32 14.70
CA GLU A 527 25.88 20.06 14.43
C GLU A 527 26.13 18.97 13.39
N HIS A 528 25.22 18.00 13.28
CA HIS A 528 25.31 16.92 12.30
C HIS A 528 24.87 17.31 10.88
N ALA A 529 24.13 18.40 10.71
CA ALA A 529 23.63 18.84 9.42
C ALA A 529 24.63 19.71 8.61
N GLY A 530 25.77 20.09 9.18
CA GLY A 530 26.89 20.76 8.49
C GLY A 530 26.59 22.12 7.86
N ALA A 531 25.46 22.76 8.20
CA ALA A 531 25.09 24.08 7.69
C ALA A 531 24.75 25.04 8.84
N PRO A 532 25.15 26.31 8.76
CA PRO A 532 24.78 27.30 9.77
C PRO A 532 23.31 27.64 9.65
N PHE A 533 22.54 27.22 10.64
CA PHE A 533 21.12 27.59 10.78
C PHE A 533 21.02 28.95 11.50
N GLU A 534 20.58 29.96 10.79
CA GLU A 534 20.20 31.23 11.42
C GLU A 534 18.73 31.14 11.91
N ILE A 535 18.57 30.90 13.21
CA ILE A 535 17.24 30.92 13.83
C ILE A 535 16.99 32.32 14.39
N ARG A 536 16.21 33.11 13.71
CA ARG A 536 15.69 34.36 14.27
C ARG A 536 14.42 34.07 15.08
N GLN A 537 14.52 34.27 16.38
CA GLN A 537 13.33 34.33 17.24
C GLN A 537 12.57 35.62 16.92
N SER A 538 11.43 35.51 16.23
CA SER A 538 10.44 36.58 16.22
C SER A 538 9.59 36.44 17.48
N ARG A 539 9.71 37.36 18.42
CA ARG A 539 8.76 37.53 19.50
C ARG A 539 7.43 37.99 18.91
N VAL A 540 6.51 37.07 18.73
CA VAL A 540 5.08 37.42 18.62
C VAL A 540 4.54 37.42 20.04
N GLN A 541 4.08 38.59 20.51
CA GLN A 541 3.36 38.70 21.78
C GLN A 541 2.11 37.81 21.67
N ALA A 542 1.94 36.95 22.66
CA ALA A 542 0.74 36.14 22.82
C ALA A 542 -0.45 37.06 23.01
N GLY A 543 -1.25 37.22 21.96
CA GLY A 543 -2.62 37.67 22.09
C GLY A 543 -3.46 36.48 22.57
N GLU A 544 -4.21 36.66 23.62
CA GLU A 544 -5.22 35.73 24.12
C GLU A 544 -6.18 35.40 22.96
N GLY A 545 -6.03 34.24 22.38
CA GLY A 545 -6.89 33.73 21.29
C GLY A 545 -7.71 32.55 21.78
N THR A 546 -9.01 32.69 21.64
CA THR A 546 -10.05 31.69 21.78
C THR A 546 -9.71 30.36 21.11
N PRO A 547 -10.09 29.19 21.66
CA PRO A 547 -9.80 27.88 21.10
C PRO A 547 -10.58 27.67 19.80
N CYS A 548 -9.88 27.27 18.74
CA CYS A 548 -10.49 26.75 17.51
C CYS A 548 -10.99 25.33 17.75
N THR A 549 -12.29 25.13 17.60
CA THR A 549 -12.99 23.86 17.45
C THR A 549 -12.57 23.10 16.19
#